data_4b7e607ba51cdcee5ac456f3ca8c7fdb
#
_entry.id   4b7e607ba51cdcee5ac456f3ca8c7fdb
#
_cell.length_a   1.000
_cell.length_b   1.000
_cell.length_c   1.000
_cell.angle_alpha   90.00
_cell.angle_beta   90.00
_cell.angle_gamma   90.00
#
_symmetry.space_group_name_H-M   'P 1'
#
loop_
_entity.id
_entity.type
_entity.pdbx_description
1 polymer ?
#
loop_
_entity_poly.entity_id
_entity_poly.type
_entity_poly.pdbx_seq_one_letter_code
_entity_poly.pdbx_strand_id
1 'polypeptide(L)'
;MNNNAEICEFIHHLFGTQDFVPLSAPKFIGNEKKYLNECIDTTFVSSVGAFVDRFEHDMAVYTGAKRAVVCVSGTNALHMAMLLVGVERDDEVLTQALTFIATCNAVSYIGAYPVFIDVDKETMGLSSRAVKAWLERNAELKEGVCYNKRTGRRVKACIPMHTFGHPVKIDELADICREWHIELVEDAAESIGSFYKGYHTGTFGKVGAISFNGNKTITTGGGGMLLFQDEELGAYAKHLTTQAKIPHRWEFRHDHIGYNY
;
A
#
# COMPACT_ATOMS: atom_id res chain seq x y z
N MET A 1 -8.80 -22.44 -33.86
CA MET A 1 -10.04 -22.00 -33.16
C MET A 1 -9.72 -20.73 -32.42
N ASN A 2 -10.63 -19.76 -32.42
CA ASN A 2 -10.34 -18.46 -31.80
C ASN A 2 -10.71 -18.52 -30.32
N ASN A 3 -9.73 -18.87 -29.46
CA ASN A 3 -9.93 -19.01 -28.01
C ASN A 3 -10.59 -17.77 -27.35
N ASN A 4 -10.50 -16.59 -28.00
CA ASN A 4 -11.08 -15.36 -27.48
C ASN A 4 -12.63 -15.41 -27.51
N ALA A 5 -13.24 -16.04 -28.53
CA ALA A 5 -14.70 -16.16 -28.61
C ALA A 5 -15.24 -17.05 -27.48
N GLU A 6 -14.60 -18.18 -27.23
CA GLU A 6 -14.97 -19.12 -26.14
C GLU A 6 -14.86 -18.45 -24.76
N ILE A 7 -13.82 -17.61 -24.54
CA ILE A 7 -13.65 -16.84 -23.30
C ILE A 7 -14.77 -15.80 -23.16
N CYS A 8 -15.10 -15.08 -24.21
CA CYS A 8 -16.20 -14.10 -24.20
C CYS A 8 -17.55 -14.76 -23.91
N GLU A 9 -17.84 -15.88 -24.57
CA GLU A 9 -19.07 -16.65 -24.34
C GLU A 9 -19.14 -17.17 -22.89
N PHE A 10 -18.05 -17.67 -22.35
CA PHE A 10 -17.97 -18.09 -20.95
C PHE A 10 -18.27 -16.93 -19.98
N ILE A 11 -17.66 -15.75 -20.21
CA ILE A 11 -17.90 -14.56 -19.38
C ILE A 11 -19.36 -14.13 -19.48
N HIS A 12 -19.93 -14.02 -20.68
CA HIS A 12 -21.32 -13.66 -20.88
C HIS A 12 -22.29 -14.65 -20.20
N HIS A 13 -21.99 -15.94 -20.29
CA HIS A 13 -22.76 -16.97 -19.60
C HIS A 13 -22.67 -16.81 -18.07
N LEU A 14 -21.46 -16.56 -17.53
CA LEU A 14 -21.23 -16.40 -16.10
C LEU A 14 -21.99 -15.20 -15.53
N PHE A 15 -22.04 -14.08 -16.28
CA PHE A 15 -22.73 -12.86 -15.86
C PHE A 15 -24.20 -12.79 -16.30
N GLY A 16 -24.69 -13.77 -17.06
CA GLY A 16 -26.09 -13.83 -17.53
C GLY A 16 -26.48 -12.67 -18.43
N THR A 17 -25.56 -12.12 -19.21
CA THR A 17 -25.77 -10.98 -20.12
C THR A 17 -25.00 -11.15 -21.41
N GLN A 18 -25.48 -10.49 -22.48
CA GLN A 18 -24.75 -10.33 -23.74
C GLN A 18 -24.17 -8.92 -23.90
N ASP A 19 -24.42 -8.04 -22.92
CA ASP A 19 -23.90 -6.69 -22.90
C ASP A 19 -22.42 -6.65 -22.51
N PHE A 20 -21.81 -5.48 -22.64
CA PHE A 20 -20.43 -5.25 -22.18
C PHE A 20 -20.29 -5.52 -20.68
N VAL A 21 -19.40 -6.41 -20.32
CA VAL A 21 -19.04 -6.73 -18.92
C VAL A 21 -17.76 -5.96 -18.55
N PRO A 22 -17.86 -4.92 -17.72
CA PRO A 22 -16.66 -4.19 -17.27
C PRO A 22 -15.80 -5.06 -16.38
N LEU A 23 -14.48 -4.90 -16.45
CA LEU A 23 -13.54 -5.60 -15.60
C LEU A 23 -13.76 -5.30 -14.10
N SER A 24 -14.14 -4.06 -13.81
CA SER A 24 -14.49 -3.62 -12.45
C SER A 24 -15.51 -2.50 -12.55
N ALA A 25 -16.63 -2.63 -11.84
CA ALA A 25 -17.65 -1.61 -11.72
C ALA A 25 -18.03 -1.43 -10.25
N PRO A 26 -17.95 -0.21 -9.69
CA PRO A 26 -18.38 0.03 -8.32
C PRO A 26 -19.89 -0.19 -8.20
N LYS A 27 -20.31 -0.80 -7.08
CA LYS A 27 -21.72 -1.09 -6.78
C LYS A 27 -22.08 -0.43 -5.45
N PHE A 28 -23.01 0.53 -5.52
CA PHE A 28 -23.47 1.29 -4.36
C PHE A 28 -24.83 0.76 -3.91
N ILE A 29 -24.85 -0.04 -2.86
CA ILE A 29 -26.07 -0.72 -2.34
C ILE A 29 -26.26 -0.49 -0.83
N GLY A 30 -25.41 0.31 -0.21
CA GLY A 30 -25.44 0.59 1.23
C GLY A 30 -25.87 2.02 1.55
N ASN A 31 -25.16 2.63 2.48
CA ASN A 31 -25.46 3.96 3.01
C ASN A 31 -24.70 5.10 2.33
N GLU A 32 -24.06 4.86 1.18
CA GLU A 32 -23.14 5.80 0.52
C GLU A 32 -23.82 7.15 0.28
N LYS A 33 -25.02 7.14 -0.31
CA LYS A 33 -25.78 8.37 -0.60
C LYS A 33 -26.18 9.10 0.71
N LYS A 34 -26.56 8.33 1.74
CA LYS A 34 -26.95 8.91 3.04
C LYS A 34 -25.76 9.64 3.67
N TYR A 35 -24.59 9.02 3.71
CA TYR A 35 -23.40 9.62 4.32
C TYR A 35 -22.87 10.80 3.53
N LEU A 36 -22.92 10.75 2.18
CA LEU A 36 -22.56 11.88 1.34
C LEU A 36 -23.50 13.07 1.55
N ASN A 37 -24.81 12.84 1.59
CA ASN A 37 -25.77 13.91 1.87
C ASN A 37 -25.54 14.50 3.27
N GLU A 38 -25.29 13.69 4.28
CA GLU A 38 -24.98 14.16 5.63
C GLU A 38 -23.73 15.05 5.65
N CYS A 39 -22.68 14.69 4.92
CA CYS A 39 -21.49 15.55 4.79
C CYS A 39 -21.82 16.90 4.13
N ILE A 40 -22.66 16.90 3.10
CA ILE A 40 -23.07 18.13 2.40
C ILE A 40 -23.96 18.98 3.29
N ASP A 41 -24.97 18.39 3.91
CA ASP A 41 -25.95 19.10 4.75
C ASP A 41 -25.28 19.73 5.99
N THR A 42 -24.28 19.03 6.55
CA THR A 42 -23.49 19.55 7.69
C THR A 42 -22.34 20.45 7.25
N THR A 43 -22.09 20.60 5.96
CA THR A 43 -20.97 21.33 5.36
C THR A 43 -19.59 20.79 5.76
N PHE A 44 -19.52 19.59 6.31
CA PHE A 44 -18.27 18.97 6.79
C PHE A 44 -17.61 18.14 5.69
N VAL A 45 -17.09 18.83 4.68
CA VAL A 45 -16.39 18.26 3.53
C VAL A 45 -14.90 18.58 3.63
N SER A 46 -14.14 17.79 4.40
CA SER A 46 -12.73 18.04 4.68
C SER A 46 -11.95 16.73 4.82
N SER A 47 -10.62 16.84 4.85
CA SER A 47 -9.70 15.75 5.19
C SER A 47 -9.69 15.39 6.69
N VAL A 48 -10.46 16.10 7.51
CA VAL A 48 -10.67 15.83 8.93
C VAL A 48 -12.18 15.79 9.24
N GLY A 49 -12.59 15.04 10.25
CA GLY A 49 -13.99 14.98 10.69
C GLY A 49 -14.42 13.58 11.11
N ALA A 50 -15.64 13.50 11.67
CA ALA A 50 -16.15 12.28 12.27
C ALA A 50 -16.15 11.06 11.35
N PHE A 51 -16.43 11.24 10.06
CA PHE A 51 -16.39 10.15 9.09
C PHE A 51 -14.96 9.68 8.81
N VAL A 52 -13.98 10.59 8.79
CA VAL A 52 -12.57 10.24 8.63
C VAL A 52 -12.09 9.42 9.83
N ASP A 53 -12.35 9.93 11.05
CA ASP A 53 -11.95 9.28 12.29
C ASP A 53 -12.61 7.89 12.42
N ARG A 54 -13.90 7.80 12.10
CA ARG A 54 -14.62 6.53 12.10
C ARG A 54 -14.07 5.56 11.07
N PHE A 55 -13.76 6.01 9.86
CA PHE A 55 -13.21 5.15 8.81
C PHE A 55 -11.83 4.61 9.20
N GLU A 56 -10.96 5.45 9.75
CA GLU A 56 -9.66 5.01 10.29
C GLU A 56 -9.85 3.95 11.40
N HIS A 57 -10.77 4.19 12.33
CA HIS A 57 -11.08 3.25 13.40
C HIS A 57 -11.64 1.92 12.86
N ASP A 58 -12.68 1.98 12.04
CA ASP A 58 -13.35 0.79 11.51
C ASP A 58 -12.37 -0.07 10.67
N MET A 59 -11.48 0.58 9.90
CA MET A 59 -10.45 -0.12 9.13
C MET A 59 -9.36 -0.73 10.01
N ALA A 60 -8.95 -0.06 11.07
CA ALA A 60 -8.01 -0.63 12.04
C ALA A 60 -8.59 -1.89 12.69
N VAL A 61 -9.86 -1.82 13.12
CA VAL A 61 -10.58 -2.99 13.69
C VAL A 61 -10.72 -4.12 12.67
N TYR A 62 -11.12 -3.80 11.44
CA TYR A 62 -11.33 -4.79 10.38
C TYR A 62 -10.05 -5.53 9.98
N THR A 63 -8.95 -4.81 9.86
CA THR A 63 -7.67 -5.38 9.43
C THR A 63 -6.84 -5.98 10.56
N GLY A 64 -7.17 -5.65 11.81
CA GLY A 64 -6.36 -5.99 12.98
C GLY A 64 -5.10 -5.14 13.11
N ALA A 65 -5.00 -4.03 12.37
CA ALA A 65 -3.96 -3.04 12.57
C ALA A 65 -4.22 -2.26 13.88
N LYS A 66 -3.17 -1.81 14.56
CA LYS A 66 -3.33 -0.95 15.74
C LYS A 66 -3.78 0.46 15.35
N ARG A 67 -3.37 0.91 14.18
CA ARG A 67 -3.75 2.22 13.65
C ARG A 67 -3.88 2.18 12.13
N ALA A 68 -4.87 2.92 11.62
CA ALA A 68 -5.04 3.22 10.21
C ALA A 68 -5.02 4.74 10.01
N VAL A 69 -4.47 5.19 8.88
CA VAL A 69 -4.38 6.62 8.54
C VAL A 69 -4.81 6.80 7.09
N VAL A 70 -5.86 7.57 6.85
CA VAL A 70 -6.34 7.85 5.49
C VAL A 70 -5.38 8.72 4.70
N CYS A 71 -5.34 8.49 3.39
CA CYS A 71 -4.63 9.28 2.41
C CYS A 71 -5.52 9.54 1.19
N VAL A 72 -5.18 10.53 0.38
CA VAL A 72 -5.95 10.90 -0.81
C VAL A 72 -5.86 9.88 -1.95
N SER A 73 -4.87 8.99 -1.93
CA SER A 73 -4.74 7.86 -2.87
C SER A 73 -3.79 6.79 -2.34
N GLY A 74 -3.89 5.57 -2.90
CA GLY A 74 -2.92 4.49 -2.62
C GLY A 74 -1.48 4.87 -2.98
N THR A 75 -1.27 5.63 -4.05
CA THR A 75 0.07 6.11 -4.45
C THR A 75 0.67 7.03 -3.38
N ASN A 76 -0.14 7.94 -2.81
CA ASN A 76 0.31 8.81 -1.71
C ASN A 76 0.57 8.00 -0.44
N ALA A 77 -0.23 6.97 -0.17
CA ALA A 77 0.03 6.04 0.93
C ALA A 77 1.37 5.31 0.74
N LEU A 78 1.65 4.77 -0.46
CA LEU A 78 2.94 4.15 -0.77
C LEU A 78 4.12 5.12 -0.62
N HIS A 79 3.98 6.35 -1.14
CA HIS A 79 5.02 7.37 -1.00
C HIS A 79 5.29 7.69 0.47
N MET A 80 4.24 7.93 1.25
CA MET A 80 4.37 8.18 2.68
C MET A 80 4.97 6.98 3.42
N ALA A 81 4.59 5.75 3.07
CA ALA A 81 5.15 4.54 3.66
C ALA A 81 6.67 4.46 3.46
N MET A 82 7.17 4.79 2.25
CA MET A 82 8.61 4.84 1.97
C MET A 82 9.33 5.89 2.82
N LEU A 83 8.75 7.08 2.96
CA LEU A 83 9.30 8.14 3.83
C LEU A 83 9.37 7.70 5.29
N LEU A 84 8.29 7.09 5.80
CA LEU A 84 8.18 6.65 7.19
C LEU A 84 9.18 5.53 7.56
N VAL A 85 9.53 4.68 6.61
CA VAL A 85 10.56 3.65 6.83
C VAL A 85 11.98 4.17 6.56
N GLY A 86 12.13 5.45 6.23
CA GLY A 86 13.42 6.12 6.08
C GLY A 86 14.13 5.82 4.76
N VAL A 87 13.37 5.64 3.67
CA VAL A 87 13.93 5.62 2.31
C VAL A 87 14.31 7.04 1.94
N GLU A 88 15.50 7.21 1.42
CA GLU A 88 16.08 8.48 1.01
C GLU A 88 16.51 8.47 -0.46
N ARG A 89 16.91 9.62 -0.96
CA ARG A 89 17.48 9.74 -2.30
C ARG A 89 18.68 8.80 -2.45
N ASP A 90 18.77 8.18 -3.61
CA ASP A 90 19.81 7.23 -4.00
C ASP A 90 19.77 5.87 -3.29
N ASP A 91 18.83 5.62 -2.40
CA ASP A 91 18.57 4.27 -1.88
C ASP A 91 18.04 3.33 -2.96
N GLU A 92 18.16 2.05 -2.72
CA GLU A 92 17.52 1.00 -3.51
C GLU A 92 16.38 0.36 -2.71
N VAL A 93 15.27 0.05 -3.42
CA VAL A 93 14.09 -0.60 -2.89
C VAL A 93 13.78 -1.84 -3.70
N LEU A 94 13.77 -3.02 -3.06
CA LEU A 94 13.45 -4.28 -3.73
C LEU A 94 11.95 -4.36 -3.99
N THR A 95 11.57 -4.71 -5.22
CA THR A 95 10.17 -4.92 -5.61
C THR A 95 10.07 -5.89 -6.80
N GLN A 96 8.87 -6.20 -7.23
CA GLN A 96 8.60 -7.05 -8.39
C GLN A 96 8.30 -6.21 -9.64
N ALA A 97 8.63 -6.74 -10.83
CA ALA A 97 8.27 -6.10 -12.10
C ALA A 97 6.78 -6.26 -12.44
N LEU A 98 6.14 -7.35 -11.98
CA LEU A 98 4.71 -7.56 -12.12
C LEU A 98 3.99 -6.77 -11.01
N THR A 99 3.86 -5.46 -11.21
CA THR A 99 3.19 -4.54 -10.29
C THR A 99 2.49 -3.43 -11.06
N PHE A 100 1.56 -2.74 -10.40
CA PHE A 100 1.07 -1.48 -10.94
C PHE A 100 2.16 -0.42 -10.81
N ILE A 101 2.26 0.47 -11.78
CA ILE A 101 3.34 1.47 -11.86
C ILE A 101 3.45 2.37 -10.62
N ALA A 102 2.37 2.53 -9.85
CA ALA A 102 2.35 3.35 -8.65
C ALA A 102 3.37 2.92 -7.60
N THR A 103 3.62 1.60 -7.45
CA THR A 103 4.64 1.07 -6.54
C THR A 103 6.03 1.64 -6.87
N CYS A 104 6.41 1.58 -8.15
CA CYS A 104 7.70 2.10 -8.61
C CYS A 104 7.76 3.62 -8.59
N ASN A 105 6.64 4.29 -8.94
CA ASN A 105 6.57 5.75 -8.93
C ASN A 105 6.75 6.29 -7.51
N ALA A 106 6.14 5.67 -6.50
CA ALA A 106 6.29 6.08 -5.10
C ALA A 106 7.76 6.05 -4.64
N VAL A 107 8.52 5.03 -5.05
CA VAL A 107 9.97 4.94 -4.83
C VAL A 107 10.70 6.08 -5.56
N SER A 108 10.35 6.30 -6.83
CA SER A 108 10.99 7.31 -7.67
C SER A 108 10.73 8.75 -7.21
N TYR A 109 9.58 9.03 -6.57
CA TYR A 109 9.25 10.36 -6.04
C TYR A 109 10.24 10.82 -4.96
N ILE A 110 10.83 9.88 -4.22
CA ILE A 110 11.86 10.16 -3.22
C ILE A 110 13.24 10.32 -3.87
N GLY A 111 13.40 9.91 -5.12
CA GLY A 111 14.68 9.83 -5.81
C GLY A 111 15.45 8.54 -5.53
N ALA A 112 14.77 7.53 -5.00
CA ALA A 112 15.29 6.18 -4.82
C ALA A 112 15.09 5.33 -6.10
N TYR A 113 15.71 4.16 -6.14
CA TYR A 113 15.73 3.27 -7.30
C TYR A 113 15.00 1.96 -7.01
N PRO A 114 13.97 1.58 -7.78
CA PRO A 114 13.40 0.25 -7.69
C PRO A 114 14.38 -0.79 -8.24
N VAL A 115 14.59 -1.86 -7.49
CA VAL A 115 15.37 -3.04 -7.91
C VAL A 115 14.39 -4.18 -8.12
N PHE A 116 14.27 -4.62 -9.36
CA PHE A 116 13.30 -5.64 -9.75
C PHE A 116 13.81 -7.04 -9.47
N ILE A 117 13.02 -7.79 -8.72
CA ILE A 117 13.22 -9.20 -8.39
C ILE A 117 12.06 -10.00 -8.99
N ASP A 118 12.33 -11.26 -9.31
CA ASP A 118 11.36 -12.14 -9.96
C ASP A 118 10.18 -12.52 -9.03
N VAL A 119 9.08 -12.91 -9.65
CA VAL A 119 7.86 -13.33 -8.96
C VAL A 119 7.86 -14.84 -8.67
N ASP A 120 7.08 -15.23 -7.68
CA ASP A 120 6.75 -16.62 -7.40
C ASP A 120 5.61 -17.09 -8.33
N LYS A 121 5.79 -18.24 -8.97
CA LYS A 121 4.80 -18.79 -9.92
C LYS A 121 3.46 -19.16 -9.25
N GLU A 122 3.48 -19.48 -7.97
CA GLU A 122 2.27 -19.85 -7.24
C GLU A 122 1.43 -18.64 -6.84
N THR A 123 2.09 -17.55 -6.45
CA THR A 123 1.42 -16.36 -5.92
C THR A 123 1.38 -15.20 -6.92
N MET A 124 2.19 -15.26 -7.98
CA MET A 124 2.44 -14.15 -8.92
C MET A 124 2.96 -12.86 -8.24
N GLY A 125 3.27 -12.92 -6.96
CA GLY A 125 3.87 -11.83 -6.21
C GLY A 125 5.38 -12.04 -6.00
N LEU A 126 6.02 -11.12 -5.27
CA LEU A 126 7.47 -11.13 -5.05
C LEU A 126 7.96 -12.46 -4.47
N SER A 127 8.91 -13.09 -5.13
CA SER A 127 9.45 -14.39 -4.73
C SER A 127 10.46 -14.24 -3.59
N SER A 128 10.14 -14.80 -2.42
CA SER A 128 11.06 -14.85 -1.26
C SER A 128 12.38 -15.54 -1.61
N ARG A 129 12.31 -16.64 -2.37
CA ARG A 129 13.50 -17.35 -2.84
C ARG A 129 14.37 -16.48 -3.76
N ALA A 130 13.74 -15.71 -4.68
CA ALA A 130 14.47 -14.83 -5.58
C ALA A 130 15.08 -13.64 -4.84
N VAL A 131 14.37 -13.07 -3.85
CA VAL A 131 14.89 -12.00 -2.97
C VAL A 131 16.12 -12.50 -2.21
N LYS A 132 16.03 -13.66 -1.56
CA LYS A 132 17.15 -14.25 -0.83
C LYS A 132 18.36 -14.48 -1.73
N ALA A 133 18.15 -15.13 -2.88
CA ALA A 133 19.23 -15.39 -3.84
C ALA A 133 19.86 -14.10 -4.40
N TRP A 134 19.06 -13.06 -4.61
CA TRP A 134 19.57 -11.77 -5.05
C TRP A 134 20.43 -11.10 -3.97
N LEU A 135 19.97 -11.09 -2.73
CA LEU A 135 20.68 -10.52 -1.58
C LEU A 135 22.02 -11.23 -1.34
N GLU A 136 22.03 -12.55 -1.26
CA GLU A 136 23.25 -13.36 -1.06
C GLU A 136 24.30 -13.06 -2.15
N ARG A 137 23.88 -12.90 -3.39
CA ARG A 137 24.77 -12.63 -4.53
C ARG A 137 25.23 -11.17 -4.60
N ASN A 138 24.32 -10.24 -4.43
CA ASN A 138 24.52 -8.83 -4.82
C ASN A 138 24.62 -7.87 -3.61
N ALA A 139 24.28 -8.30 -2.41
CA ALA A 139 24.28 -7.42 -1.25
C ALA A 139 25.33 -7.85 -0.21
N GLU A 140 25.69 -6.93 0.68
CA GLU A 140 26.53 -7.13 1.84
C GLU A 140 26.02 -6.30 3.01
N LEU A 141 26.20 -6.82 4.22
CA LEU A 141 25.93 -6.07 5.44
C LEU A 141 27.23 -5.41 5.92
N LYS A 142 27.18 -4.08 6.09
CA LYS A 142 28.25 -3.28 6.70
C LYS A 142 27.67 -2.48 7.86
N GLU A 143 28.16 -2.69 9.04
CA GLU A 143 27.72 -1.98 10.27
C GLU A 143 26.19 -2.03 10.46
N GLY A 144 25.58 -3.17 10.12
CA GLY A 144 24.13 -3.37 10.26
C GLY A 144 23.27 -2.73 9.15
N VAL A 145 23.88 -2.25 8.07
CA VAL A 145 23.19 -1.67 6.89
C VAL A 145 23.44 -2.53 5.66
N CYS A 146 22.38 -2.80 4.90
CA CYS A 146 22.45 -3.56 3.66
C CYS A 146 22.86 -2.66 2.49
N TYR A 147 23.90 -3.05 1.77
CA TYR A 147 24.40 -2.34 0.57
C TYR A 147 24.46 -3.26 -0.64
N ASN A 148 24.07 -2.74 -1.80
CA ASN A 148 24.30 -3.40 -3.06
C ASN A 148 25.79 -3.28 -3.46
N LYS A 149 26.50 -4.40 -3.56
CA LYS A 149 27.94 -4.48 -3.91
C LYS A 149 28.27 -3.81 -5.24
N ARG A 150 27.35 -3.82 -6.20
CA ARG A 150 27.58 -3.28 -7.55
C ARG A 150 27.43 -1.76 -7.62
N THR A 151 26.41 -1.22 -6.94
CA THR A 151 26.08 0.21 -7.00
C THR A 151 26.63 1.00 -5.83
N GLY A 152 26.97 0.34 -4.72
CA GLY A 152 27.34 0.95 -3.46
C GLY A 152 26.16 1.61 -2.72
N ARG A 153 24.93 1.49 -3.25
CA ARG A 153 23.74 2.09 -2.65
C ARG A 153 23.20 1.25 -1.51
N ARG A 154 22.58 1.92 -0.54
CA ARG A 154 21.84 1.27 0.54
C ARG A 154 20.58 0.60 0.00
N VAL A 155 20.37 -0.67 0.32
CA VAL A 155 19.12 -1.37 0.09
C VAL A 155 18.26 -1.15 1.33
N LYS A 156 17.36 -0.18 1.29
CA LYS A 156 16.66 0.30 2.49
C LYS A 156 15.35 -0.43 2.75
N ALA A 157 14.60 -0.76 1.71
CA ALA A 157 13.28 -1.35 1.85
C ALA A 157 13.02 -2.47 0.83
N CYS A 158 12.07 -3.32 1.15
CA CYS A 158 11.45 -4.29 0.27
C CYS A 158 9.95 -4.02 0.24
N ILE A 159 9.40 -3.88 -0.96
CA ILE A 159 7.98 -3.60 -1.16
C ILE A 159 7.34 -4.65 -2.09
N PRO A 160 6.91 -5.80 -1.54
CA PRO A 160 6.07 -6.74 -2.27
C PRO A 160 4.69 -6.17 -2.52
N MET A 161 4.13 -6.44 -3.72
CA MET A 161 2.72 -6.20 -4.01
C MET A 161 1.95 -7.53 -3.94
N HIS A 162 0.80 -7.52 -3.30
CA HIS A 162 -0.16 -8.64 -3.30
C HIS A 162 -0.94 -8.61 -4.61
N THR A 163 -0.45 -9.34 -5.62
CA THR A 163 -0.95 -9.28 -7.00
C THR A 163 -2.43 -9.68 -7.08
N PHE A 164 -3.26 -8.78 -7.58
CA PHE A 164 -4.73 -8.93 -7.62
C PHE A 164 -5.37 -9.30 -6.28
N GLY A 165 -4.74 -8.91 -5.17
CA GLY A 165 -5.18 -9.22 -3.82
C GLY A 165 -4.76 -10.59 -3.31
N HIS A 166 -4.05 -11.39 -4.09
CA HIS A 166 -3.53 -12.69 -3.63
C HIS A 166 -2.26 -12.49 -2.79
N PRO A 167 -2.23 -13.03 -1.55
CA PRO A 167 -1.09 -12.83 -0.68
C PRO A 167 0.22 -13.43 -1.24
N VAL A 168 1.30 -12.67 -1.17
CA VAL A 168 2.66 -13.22 -1.29
C VAL A 168 2.99 -14.09 -0.08
N LYS A 169 4.08 -14.86 -0.11
CA LYS A 169 4.63 -15.56 1.06
C LYS A 169 5.30 -14.55 1.99
N ILE A 170 4.46 -13.72 2.63
CA ILE A 170 4.89 -12.49 3.31
C ILE A 170 5.71 -12.75 4.56
N ASP A 171 5.46 -13.85 5.28
CA ASP A 171 6.24 -14.26 6.44
C ASP A 171 7.69 -14.61 6.06
N GLU A 172 7.89 -15.33 4.94
CA GLU A 172 9.24 -15.63 4.42
C GLU A 172 9.98 -14.32 4.04
N LEU A 173 9.29 -13.37 3.41
CA LEU A 173 9.85 -12.06 3.09
C LEU A 173 10.18 -11.25 4.33
N ALA A 174 9.32 -11.30 5.36
CA ALA A 174 9.56 -10.61 6.63
C ALA A 174 10.81 -11.15 7.33
N ASP A 175 11.02 -12.47 7.32
CA ASP A 175 12.21 -13.10 7.90
C ASP A 175 13.48 -12.68 7.15
N ILE A 176 13.46 -12.70 5.81
CA ILE A 176 14.57 -12.25 4.98
C ILE A 176 14.88 -10.76 5.22
N CYS A 177 13.86 -9.91 5.25
CA CYS A 177 14.03 -8.48 5.50
C CYS A 177 14.66 -8.21 6.87
N ARG A 178 14.26 -8.97 7.90
CA ARG A 178 14.86 -8.89 9.24
C ARG A 178 16.32 -9.34 9.24
N GLU A 179 16.65 -10.46 8.58
CA GLU A 179 18.03 -10.97 8.46
C GLU A 179 18.94 -9.94 7.79
N TRP A 180 18.44 -9.24 6.78
CA TRP A 180 19.22 -8.28 6.01
C TRP A 180 19.07 -6.82 6.45
N HIS A 181 18.38 -6.55 7.55
CA HIS A 181 18.13 -5.21 8.10
C HIS A 181 17.45 -4.27 7.08
N ILE A 182 16.53 -4.82 6.29
CA ILE A 182 15.73 -4.12 5.27
C ILE A 182 14.32 -3.92 5.83
N GLU A 183 13.74 -2.74 5.65
CA GLU A 183 12.37 -2.46 6.06
C GLU A 183 11.36 -3.13 5.10
N LEU A 184 10.35 -3.80 5.65
CA LEU A 184 9.28 -4.39 4.86
C LEU A 184 8.08 -3.44 4.81
N VAL A 185 7.62 -3.11 3.60
CA VAL A 185 6.41 -2.34 3.33
C VAL A 185 5.52 -3.17 2.42
N GLU A 186 4.23 -3.23 2.69
CA GLU A 186 3.31 -4.01 1.85
C GLU A 186 2.53 -3.09 0.92
N ASP A 187 2.62 -3.34 -0.39
CA ASP A 187 1.65 -2.81 -1.35
C ASP A 187 0.43 -3.73 -1.35
N ALA A 188 -0.54 -3.37 -0.52
CA ALA A 188 -1.80 -4.05 -0.32
C ALA A 188 -2.97 -3.33 -1.02
N ALA A 189 -2.66 -2.55 -2.07
CA ALA A 189 -3.63 -1.70 -2.77
C ALA A 189 -4.85 -2.45 -3.34
N GLU A 190 -4.77 -3.74 -3.53
CA GLU A 190 -5.84 -4.59 -4.05
C GLU A 190 -6.30 -5.68 -3.09
N SER A 191 -5.72 -5.76 -1.90
CA SER A 191 -5.85 -6.92 -1.01
C SER A 191 -6.71 -6.71 0.23
N ILE A 192 -7.55 -5.68 0.26
CA ILE A 192 -8.51 -5.52 1.35
C ILE A 192 -9.43 -6.75 1.41
N GLY A 193 -9.53 -7.35 2.60
CA GLY A 193 -10.28 -8.60 2.81
C GLY A 193 -9.48 -9.87 2.50
N SER A 194 -8.22 -9.76 2.10
CA SER A 194 -7.33 -10.90 1.91
C SER A 194 -6.53 -11.20 3.18
N PHE A 195 -6.43 -12.47 3.52
CA PHE A 195 -5.75 -12.93 4.72
C PHE A 195 -4.67 -13.94 4.37
N TYR A 196 -3.53 -13.84 5.04
CA TYR A 196 -2.46 -14.82 4.99
C TYR A 196 -2.24 -15.40 6.38
N LYS A 197 -2.39 -16.72 6.51
CA LYS A 197 -2.26 -17.44 7.81
C LYS A 197 -3.07 -16.80 8.97
N GLY A 198 -4.25 -16.28 8.65
CA GLY A 198 -5.18 -15.70 9.63
C GLY A 198 -5.00 -14.21 9.93
N TYR A 199 -4.00 -13.55 9.34
CA TYR A 199 -3.76 -12.11 9.48
C TYR A 199 -4.05 -11.39 8.16
N HIS A 200 -4.63 -10.20 8.25
CA HIS A 200 -4.93 -9.39 7.06
C HIS A 200 -3.63 -8.92 6.38
N THR A 201 -3.58 -9.01 5.05
CA THR A 201 -2.48 -8.44 4.26
C THR A 201 -2.38 -6.93 4.48
N GLY A 202 -1.16 -6.40 4.47
CA GLY A 202 -0.89 -5.01 4.87
C GLY A 202 -0.62 -4.84 6.36
N THR A 203 -0.58 -5.94 7.16
CA THR A 203 -0.30 -5.88 8.61
C THR A 203 0.96 -6.64 9.05
N PHE A 204 1.71 -7.21 8.10
CA PHE A 204 2.94 -7.94 8.38
C PHE A 204 4.19 -7.05 8.34
N GLY A 205 4.21 -6.10 7.41
CA GLY A 205 5.30 -5.14 7.28
C GLY A 205 5.23 -4.03 8.32
N LYS A 206 6.23 -3.17 8.30
CA LYS A 206 6.25 -1.98 9.15
C LYS A 206 5.12 -1.01 8.81
N VAL A 207 4.75 -0.95 7.53
CA VAL A 207 3.64 -0.16 6.99
C VAL A 207 2.99 -0.94 5.85
N GLY A 208 1.66 -1.00 5.84
CA GLY A 208 0.86 -1.48 4.70
C GLY A 208 0.14 -0.33 4.03
N ALA A 209 0.00 -0.36 2.70
CA ALA A 209 -0.71 0.64 1.93
C ALA A 209 -1.92 0.02 1.22
N ILE A 210 -3.11 0.57 1.47
CA ILE A 210 -4.38 0.18 0.83
C ILE A 210 -4.81 1.28 -0.16
N SER A 211 -5.55 0.89 -1.20
CA SER A 211 -6.16 1.83 -2.16
C SER A 211 -7.68 1.70 -2.17
N PHE A 212 -8.36 2.83 -2.26
CA PHE A 212 -9.80 2.95 -2.45
C PHE A 212 -10.15 3.67 -3.76
N ASN A 213 -9.30 3.51 -4.79
CA ASN A 213 -9.57 4.03 -6.12
C ASN A 213 -10.84 3.40 -6.72
N GLY A 214 -11.41 4.01 -7.76
CA GLY A 214 -12.68 3.60 -8.35
C GLY A 214 -12.80 2.14 -8.77
N ASN A 215 -11.70 1.50 -9.11
CA ASN A 215 -11.62 0.10 -9.55
C ASN A 215 -11.20 -0.91 -8.47
N LYS A 216 -11.05 -0.49 -7.23
CA LYS A 216 -10.61 -1.38 -6.14
C LYS A 216 -11.77 -2.14 -5.51
N THR A 217 -11.48 -3.09 -4.63
CA THR A 217 -12.46 -3.96 -3.95
C THR A 217 -13.59 -3.16 -3.28
N ILE A 218 -13.25 -2.07 -2.61
CA ILE A 218 -14.17 -1.02 -2.19
C ILE A 218 -13.61 0.34 -2.62
N THR A 219 -14.47 1.31 -2.85
CA THR A 219 -14.06 2.61 -3.37
C THR A 219 -14.66 3.79 -2.60
N THR A 220 -13.87 4.84 -2.50
CA THR A 220 -14.29 6.18 -2.06
C THR A 220 -14.21 7.19 -3.22
N GLY A 221 -14.18 6.68 -4.48
CA GLY A 221 -13.92 7.47 -5.68
C GLY A 221 -12.43 7.64 -5.93
N GLY A 222 -11.73 8.19 -5.00
CA GLY A 222 -10.28 8.18 -4.81
C GLY A 222 -10.01 8.05 -3.32
N GLY A 223 -8.88 7.51 -2.94
CA GLY A 223 -8.51 7.32 -1.53
C GLY A 223 -7.41 6.30 -1.35
N GLY A 224 -6.78 6.36 -0.22
CA GLY A 224 -5.79 5.40 0.23
C GLY A 224 -5.76 5.33 1.75
N MET A 225 -4.97 4.41 2.27
CA MET A 225 -4.81 4.24 3.70
C MET A 225 -3.48 3.58 4.01
N LEU A 226 -2.89 3.99 5.11
CA LEU A 226 -1.74 3.36 5.73
C LEU A 226 -2.21 2.52 6.92
N LEU A 227 -1.65 1.32 7.07
CA LEU A 227 -1.90 0.42 8.19
C LEU A 227 -0.61 0.24 9.00
N PHE A 228 -0.74 0.28 10.33
CA PHE A 228 0.39 0.21 11.26
C PHE A 228 0.13 -0.81 12.38
N GLN A 229 1.19 -1.55 12.76
CA GLN A 229 1.24 -2.30 14.02
C GLN A 229 1.96 -1.51 15.12
N ASP A 230 2.55 -0.36 14.76
CA ASP A 230 3.16 0.61 15.66
C ASP A 230 2.26 1.85 15.74
N GLU A 231 1.69 2.10 16.91
CA GLU A 231 0.74 3.21 17.11
C GLU A 231 1.44 4.58 17.06
N GLU A 232 2.67 4.68 17.54
CA GLU A 232 3.46 5.92 17.52
C GLU A 232 3.84 6.30 16.09
N LEU A 233 4.29 5.32 15.29
CA LEU A 233 4.57 5.53 13.87
C LEU A 233 3.30 5.93 13.12
N GLY A 234 2.15 5.34 13.42
CA GLY A 234 0.87 5.72 12.84
C GLY A 234 0.43 7.14 13.24
N ALA A 235 0.69 7.55 14.49
CA ALA A 235 0.44 8.93 14.94
C ALA A 235 1.32 9.92 14.19
N TYR A 236 2.59 9.58 14.01
CA TYR A 236 3.53 10.39 13.22
C TYR A 236 3.12 10.46 11.75
N ALA A 237 2.66 9.37 11.17
CA ALA A 237 2.11 9.35 9.82
C ALA A 237 0.92 10.31 9.67
N LYS A 238 -0.02 10.30 10.61
CA LYS A 238 -1.16 11.23 10.62
C LYS A 238 -0.71 12.69 10.69
N HIS A 239 0.30 12.97 11.51
CA HIS A 239 0.88 14.30 11.60
C HIS A 239 1.48 14.75 10.27
N LEU A 240 2.28 13.90 9.61
CA LEU A 240 2.90 14.24 8.33
C LEU A 240 1.86 14.38 7.19
N THR A 241 0.85 13.50 7.12
CA THR A 241 -0.18 13.54 6.06
C THR A 241 -1.14 14.72 6.20
N THR A 242 -1.18 15.36 7.38
CA THR A 242 -1.94 16.59 7.67
C THR A 242 -1.03 17.82 7.78
N GLN A 243 0.00 17.88 6.94
CA GLN A 243 0.90 19.03 6.77
C GLN A 243 1.86 19.29 7.95
N ALA A 244 2.06 18.35 8.86
CA ALA A 244 2.91 18.48 10.04
C ALA A 244 2.61 19.75 10.87
N LYS A 245 1.32 20.09 10.96
CA LYS A 245 0.86 21.27 11.68
C LYS A 245 0.85 21.04 13.19
N ILE A 246 1.53 21.92 13.93
CA ILE A 246 1.46 21.94 15.39
C ILE A 246 0.12 22.60 15.79
N PRO A 247 -0.74 21.91 16.57
CA PRO A 247 -1.99 22.48 17.02
C PRO A 247 -1.77 23.73 17.86
N HIS A 248 -2.22 24.88 17.36
CA HIS A 248 -2.19 26.14 18.08
C HIS A 248 -3.37 27.02 17.64
N ARG A 249 -3.94 27.79 18.57
CA ARG A 249 -5.16 28.56 18.32
C ARG A 249 -4.95 29.75 17.38
N TRP A 250 -3.78 30.37 17.44
CA TRP A 250 -3.49 31.64 16.76
C TRP A 250 -2.24 31.60 15.87
N GLU A 251 -1.41 30.55 15.99
CA GLU A 251 -0.17 30.45 15.26
C GLU A 251 -0.22 29.26 14.29
N PHE A 252 0.38 29.45 13.12
CA PHE A 252 0.55 28.42 12.12
C PHE A 252 2.01 27.98 12.12
N ARG A 253 2.33 26.94 12.90
CA ARG A 253 3.66 26.35 12.99
C ARG A 253 3.66 24.95 12.40
N HIS A 254 4.74 24.62 11.73
CA HIS A 254 5.00 23.30 11.17
C HIS A 254 6.40 22.87 11.64
N ASP A 255 6.52 21.67 12.17
CA ASP A 255 7.78 21.18 12.74
C ASP A 255 8.55 20.25 11.78
N HIS A 256 7.87 19.76 10.74
CA HIS A 256 8.44 18.90 9.72
C HIS A 256 7.98 19.32 8.32
N ILE A 257 8.61 18.74 7.28
CA ILE A 257 8.06 18.76 5.93
C ILE A 257 6.80 17.88 5.96
N GLY A 258 5.64 18.52 5.84
CA GLY A 258 4.35 17.85 5.83
C GLY A 258 3.78 17.73 4.43
N TYR A 259 2.77 16.87 4.30
CA TYR A 259 2.10 16.54 3.05
C TYR A 259 0.60 16.75 3.19
N ASN A 260 -0.06 17.13 2.11
CA ASN A 260 -1.51 17.20 2.03
C ASN A 260 -2.02 15.91 1.36
N TYR A 261 -1.96 14.82 2.10
CA TYR A 261 -2.22 13.47 1.58
C TYR A 261 -3.46 12.83 2.17
#